data_742cc7e2c6186de431b0b35f916a0255
#
_entry.id   742cc7e2c6186de431b0b35f916a0255
#
_cell.length_a   1.000
_cell.length_b   1.000
_cell.length_c   1.000
_cell.angle_alpha   90.00
_cell.angle_beta   90.00
_cell.angle_gamma   90.00
#
_symmetry.space_group_name_H-M   'P 1'
#
loop_
_entity.id
_entity.type
_entity.pdbx_description
1 polymer ?
#
loop_
_entity_poly.entity_id
_entity_poly.type
_entity_poly.pdbx_seq_one_letter_code
_entity_poly.pdbx_strand_id
1 'polypeptide(L)'
;MNSMELVGLNTKWYTYQNYLTQEQYTNKTKFKMAYISVIETGNANLTCKNIDFIAKSFKIKPELLFNEETAKMAKKLPIRVDMYKK
;
A
#
# COMPACT_ATOMS: atom_id res chain seq x y z
N MET A 1 -13.09 2.15 9.53
CA MET A 1 -11.66 2.45 9.30
C MET A 1 -11.48 3.92 9.00
N ASN A 2 -10.41 4.50 9.47
CA ASN A 2 -10.12 5.88 9.10
C ASN A 2 -9.39 5.94 7.75
N SER A 3 -9.18 7.16 7.26
CA SER A 3 -8.61 7.33 5.93
C SER A 3 -7.21 6.73 5.80
N MET A 4 -6.41 6.87 6.84
CA MET A 4 -5.05 6.34 6.77
C MET A 4 -5.06 4.82 6.68
N GLU A 5 -5.97 4.19 7.42
CA GLU A 5 -6.10 2.74 7.35
C GLU A 5 -6.60 2.29 5.99
N LEU A 6 -7.60 3.00 5.45
CA LEU A 6 -8.12 2.65 4.14
C LEU A 6 -7.04 2.73 3.07
N VAL A 7 -6.32 3.84 3.05
CA VAL A 7 -5.29 4.01 2.04
C VAL A 7 -4.16 3.03 2.24
N GLY A 8 -3.76 2.82 3.50
CA GLY A 8 -2.66 1.89 3.78
C GLY A 8 -2.99 0.47 3.39
N LEU A 9 -4.17 0.01 3.77
CA LEU A 9 -4.59 -1.35 3.44
C LEU A 9 -4.77 -1.52 1.94
N ASN A 10 -5.30 -0.50 1.27
CA ASN A 10 -5.43 -0.59 -0.18
C ASN A 10 -4.07 -0.55 -0.87
N THR A 11 -3.12 0.18 -0.32
CA THR A 11 -1.76 0.12 -0.85
C THR A 11 -1.23 -1.30 -0.77
N LYS A 12 -1.43 -1.96 0.37
CA LYS A 12 -1.07 -3.35 0.53
C LYS A 12 -1.79 -4.22 -0.49
N TRP A 13 -3.09 -4.00 -0.63
CA TRP A 13 -3.90 -4.77 -1.58
C TRP A 13 -3.33 -4.69 -2.99
N TYR A 14 -3.01 -3.49 -3.44
CA TYR A 14 -2.54 -3.31 -4.81
C TYR A 14 -1.12 -3.81 -5.02
N THR A 15 -0.27 -3.78 -3.99
CA THR A 15 1.03 -4.41 -4.14
C THR A 15 0.88 -5.92 -4.31
N TYR A 16 -0.05 -6.53 -3.58
CA TYR A 16 -0.32 -7.94 -3.77
C TYR A 16 -0.90 -8.24 -5.16
N GLN A 17 -1.83 -7.41 -5.61
CA GLN A 17 -2.43 -7.60 -6.93
C GLN A 17 -1.41 -7.49 -8.04
N ASN A 18 -0.37 -6.72 -7.84
CA ASN A 18 0.68 -6.54 -8.83
C ASN A 18 1.89 -7.43 -8.57
N TYR A 19 1.77 -8.35 -7.63
CA TYR A 19 2.83 -9.30 -7.31
C TYR A 19 4.14 -8.61 -6.93
N LEU A 20 4.05 -7.49 -6.23
CA LEU A 20 5.22 -6.73 -5.82
C LEU A 20 5.58 -7.05 -4.38
N THR A 21 6.86 -7.32 -4.13
CA THR A 21 7.36 -7.35 -2.76
C THR A 21 7.51 -5.92 -2.27
N GLN A 22 7.73 -5.75 -0.97
CA GLN A 22 8.00 -4.42 -0.44
C GLN A 22 9.26 -3.84 -1.08
N GLU A 23 10.26 -4.68 -1.28
CA GLU A 23 11.50 -4.22 -1.91
C GLU A 23 11.26 -3.72 -3.33
N GLN A 24 10.46 -4.46 -4.09
CA GLN A 24 10.16 -4.07 -5.45
C GLN A 24 9.36 -2.78 -5.48
N TYR A 25 8.44 -2.62 -4.53
CA TYR A 25 7.65 -1.39 -4.47
C TYR A 25 8.52 -0.21 -4.02
N THR A 26 9.48 -0.45 -3.14
CA THR A 26 10.46 0.57 -2.78
C THR A 26 11.22 1.02 -4.01
N ASN A 27 11.67 0.08 -4.83
CA ASN A 27 12.41 0.44 -6.04
C ASN A 27 11.56 1.22 -7.01
N LYS A 28 10.28 0.88 -7.10
CA LYS A 28 9.38 1.54 -8.02
C LYS A 28 9.04 2.95 -7.57
N THR A 29 8.83 3.15 -6.28
CA THR A 29 8.36 4.43 -5.76
C THR A 29 9.45 5.29 -5.16
N LYS A 30 10.58 4.68 -4.83
CA LYS A 30 11.66 5.33 -4.09
C LYS A 30 11.29 5.64 -2.65
N PHE A 31 10.15 5.18 -2.17
CA PHE A 31 9.85 5.22 -0.75
C PHE A 31 10.79 4.29 -0.01
N LYS A 32 11.16 4.66 1.21
CA LYS A 32 11.95 3.76 2.04
C LYS A 32 11.07 2.61 2.50
N MET A 33 11.68 1.44 2.67
CA MET A 33 10.93 0.26 3.08
C MET A 33 10.22 0.47 4.42
N ALA A 34 10.87 1.14 5.36
CA ALA A 34 10.23 1.42 6.63
C ALA A 34 8.96 2.25 6.45
N TYR A 35 8.98 3.19 5.50
CA TYR A 35 7.82 4.01 5.25
C TYR A 35 6.69 3.18 4.63
N ILE A 36 7.04 2.29 3.72
CA ILE A 36 6.04 1.41 3.11
C ILE A 36 5.39 0.54 4.19
N SER A 37 6.18 0.02 5.11
CA SER A 37 5.63 -0.78 6.20
C SER A 37 4.65 0.03 7.04
N VAL A 38 5.00 1.28 7.34
CA VAL A 38 4.10 2.14 8.12
C VAL A 38 2.83 2.44 7.35
N ILE A 39 2.93 2.66 6.04
CA ILE A 39 1.76 2.87 5.19
C ILE A 39 0.83 1.66 5.27
N GLU A 40 1.39 0.47 5.09
CA GLU A 40 0.58 -0.74 4.97
C GLU A 40 -0.06 -1.15 6.29
N THR A 41 0.45 -0.65 7.40
CA THR A 41 -0.19 -0.91 8.69
C THR A 41 -1.21 0.16 9.07
N GLY A 42 -1.41 1.17 8.22
CA GLY A 42 -2.41 2.19 8.47
C GLY A 42 -1.96 3.28 9.43
N ASN A 43 -0.66 3.39 9.65
CA ASN A 43 -0.13 4.33 10.63
C ASN A 43 0.61 5.50 10.02
N ALA A 44 0.62 5.63 8.70
CA ALA A 44 1.35 6.70 8.04
C ALA A 44 0.48 7.94 7.91
N ASN A 45 1.07 9.08 8.15
CA ASN A 45 0.43 10.36 7.87
C ASN A 45 0.68 10.68 6.41
N LEU A 46 -0.32 10.40 5.58
CA LEU A 46 -0.17 10.59 4.14
C LEU A 46 -0.76 11.92 3.72
N THR A 47 -0.02 12.65 2.92
CA THR A 47 -0.56 13.85 2.29
C THR A 47 -1.35 13.43 1.05
N CYS A 48 -2.23 14.32 0.59
CA CYS A 48 -2.94 14.07 -0.65
C CYS A 48 -1.97 13.84 -1.81
N LYS A 49 -0.85 14.53 -1.78
CA LYS A 49 0.16 14.37 -2.81
C LYS A 49 0.73 12.94 -2.81
N ASN A 50 0.98 12.41 -1.63
CA ASN A 50 1.47 11.04 -1.53
C ASN A 50 0.42 10.02 -1.94
N ILE A 51 -0.84 10.30 -1.59
CA ILE A 51 -1.93 9.43 -2.00
C ILE A 51 -2.04 9.39 -3.52
N ASP A 52 -1.95 10.56 -4.15
CA ASP A 52 -1.97 10.62 -5.61
C ASP A 52 -0.80 9.86 -6.22
N PHE A 53 0.37 9.99 -5.61
CA PHE A 53 1.55 9.30 -6.11
C PHE A 53 1.40 7.78 -6.00
N ILE A 54 0.84 7.32 -4.88
CA ILE A 54 0.60 5.89 -4.69
C ILE A 54 -0.37 5.38 -5.75
N ALA A 55 -1.47 6.10 -5.96
CA ALA A 55 -2.44 5.71 -6.95
C ALA A 55 -1.81 5.64 -8.33
N LYS A 56 -1.00 6.63 -8.65
CA LYS A 56 -0.33 6.67 -9.94
C LYS A 56 0.62 5.50 -10.11
N SER A 57 1.27 5.09 -9.04
CA SER A 57 2.20 3.96 -9.12
C SER A 57 1.50 2.67 -9.51
N PHE A 58 0.20 2.56 -9.21
CA PHE A 58 -0.60 1.41 -9.60
C PHE A 58 -1.46 1.68 -10.83
N LYS A 59 -1.40 2.89 -11.37
CA LYS A 59 -2.21 3.32 -12.52
C LYS A 59 -3.70 3.20 -12.24
N ILE A 60 -4.09 3.62 -11.04
CA ILE A 60 -5.49 3.62 -10.62
C ILE A 60 -5.88 5.01 -10.18
N LYS A 61 -7.19 5.23 -10.08
CA LYS A 61 -7.70 6.50 -9.55
C LYS A 61 -7.50 6.53 -8.04
N PRO A 62 -7.18 7.70 -7.48
CA PRO A 62 -6.96 7.79 -6.03
C PRO A 62 -8.14 7.31 -5.20
N GLU A 63 -9.35 7.48 -5.70
CA GLU A 63 -10.53 7.07 -4.95
C GLU A 63 -10.54 5.57 -4.67
N LEU A 64 -9.89 4.77 -5.50
CA LEU A 64 -9.83 3.33 -5.27
C LEU A 64 -9.02 2.97 -4.03
N LEU A 65 -8.16 3.88 -3.58
CA LEU A 65 -7.42 3.65 -2.36
C LEU A 65 -8.28 3.80 -1.11
N PHE A 66 -9.50 4.27 -1.26
CA PHE A 66 -10.43 4.43 -0.14
C PHE A 66 -11.52 3.36 -0.16
N ASN A 67 -11.40 2.34 -0.98
CA ASN A 67 -12.40 1.29 -1.08
C ASN A 67 -12.36 0.42 0.17
N GLU A 68 -13.49 0.32 0.85
CA GLU A 68 -13.52 -0.39 2.12
C GLU A 68 -13.48 -1.90 1.92
N GLU A 69 -14.06 -2.41 0.87
CA GLU A 69 -14.08 -3.85 0.65
C GLU A 69 -12.70 -4.42 0.40
N THR A 70 -11.93 -3.77 -0.47
CA THR A 70 -10.58 -4.26 -0.73
C THR A 70 -9.68 -4.03 0.48
N ALA A 71 -9.93 -2.97 1.25
CA ALA A 71 -9.20 -2.78 2.50
C ALA A 71 -9.46 -3.93 3.47
N LYS A 72 -10.71 -4.36 3.58
CA LYS A 72 -11.02 -5.50 4.44
C LYS A 72 -10.36 -6.78 3.97
N MET A 73 -10.32 -6.98 2.66
CA MET A 73 -9.64 -8.14 2.12
C MET A 73 -8.15 -8.09 2.37
N ALA A 74 -7.56 -6.90 2.25
CA ALA A 74 -6.13 -6.74 2.51
C ALA A 74 -5.79 -7.04 3.96
N LYS A 75 -6.73 -6.78 4.86
CA LYS A 75 -6.50 -7.05 6.27
C LYS A 75 -6.25 -8.52 6.53
N LYS A 76 -6.80 -9.38 5.70
CA LYS A 76 -6.65 -10.81 5.85
C LYS A 76 -5.37 -11.33 5.20
N LEU A 77 -4.70 -10.53 4.43
CA LEU A 77 -3.45 -10.94 3.81
C LEU A 77 -2.32 -10.88 4.82
N PRO A 78 -1.37 -11.79 4.73
CA PRO A 78 -0.24 -11.74 5.65
C PRO A 78 0.60 -10.50 5.40
N ILE A 79 1.36 -10.10 6.41
CA ILE A 79 2.30 -9.03 6.26
C ILE A 79 3.33 -9.47 5.24
N ARG A 80 3.57 -8.63 4.25
CA ARG A 80 4.52 -8.98 3.23
C ARG A 80 5.92 -8.75 3.72
N VAL A 81 6.74 -9.72 3.50
CA VAL A 81 8.12 -9.61 3.87
C VAL A 81 8.96 -10.16 2.75
N ASP A 82 10.05 -9.49 2.50
CA ASP A 82 10.90 -9.86 1.39
C ASP A 82 11.63 -11.16 1.60
N MET A 83 11.68 -11.60 2.82
CA MET A 83 12.34 -12.86 3.08
C MET A 83 11.68 -14.02 2.36
N TYR A 84 10.47 -13.83 1.89
CA TYR A 84 9.80 -14.88 1.16
C TYR A 84 10.40 -15.15 -0.18
N LYS A 85 11.12 -14.21 -0.67
CA LYS A 85 11.60 -14.43 -1.99
C LYS A 85 12.72 -15.41 -2.04
N LYS A 86 13.31 -15.74 -1.03
CA LYS A 86 14.36 -16.67 -1.07
C LYS A 86 14.45 -17.53 -2.23
#